data_fbad05235827db78610e6f5e6adbeefb
#
_entry.id   fbad05235827db78610e6f5e6adbeefb
#
_cell.length_a   1.000
_cell.length_b   1.000
_cell.length_c   1.000
_cell.angle_alpha   90.00
_cell.angle_beta   90.00
_cell.angle_gamma   90.00
#
_symmetry.space_group_name_H-M   'P 1'
#
loop_
_entity.id
_entity.type
_entity.pdbx_description
1 polymer ?
#
loop_
_entity_poly.entity_id
_entity_poly.type
_entity_poly.pdbx_seq_one_letter_code
_entity_poly.pdbx_strand_id
1 'polypeptide(L)'
;MENRFLPSYTIGPDAYDEIPAVCGKFGKTAVIIGGNKARNAAEPLIRKAVEGKISITGSFLYGDDATFENAEKLMEIPEVWEADMIFAVGGGRACDTAKYTAEKLDKPIFTFPTLASNCASVTAVSVIYYPDHTYRANWYRNRPPFHTFINTLVVLHSPREYFWAGIGDALSKEYEVLFNSRGDRLTFLETLGVRLAGSCSDGLLDMGEKALSDFDEGIDSEEFRFVVQNIIISTGLISNCVPVIYNSSLAHAIYNSHTQVPHKGHHLHGAVVCYGTLVLLTLDGQKEERDRMLAFTKKTALPHRLEDIGIDRKDAPALAGYALEKPDVKHVPYEIRKDEILKAMDELEGL
;
A
#
# COMPACT_ATOMS: atom_id res chain seq x y z
N MET A 1 -22.10 -11.00 -16.84
CA MET A 1 -21.25 -9.99 -17.56
C MET A 1 -20.23 -9.48 -16.56
N GLU A 2 -18.94 -9.57 -16.88
CA GLU A 2 -17.85 -9.09 -16.00
C GLU A 2 -17.39 -7.73 -16.52
N ASN A 3 -17.44 -6.72 -15.65
CA ASN A 3 -16.95 -5.37 -15.96
C ASN A 3 -15.79 -5.05 -15.02
N ARG A 4 -14.61 -4.84 -15.57
CA ARG A 4 -13.37 -4.59 -14.80
C ARG A 4 -12.69 -3.31 -15.25
N PHE A 5 -12.22 -2.58 -14.27
CA PHE A 5 -11.48 -1.33 -14.48
C PHE A 5 -10.06 -1.51 -13.99
N LEU A 6 -9.08 -1.23 -14.85
CA LEU A 6 -7.68 -1.19 -14.47
C LEU A 6 -7.32 0.24 -14.04
N PRO A 7 -6.39 0.42 -13.08
CA PRO A 7 -5.88 1.72 -12.71
C PRO A 7 -5.25 2.44 -13.88
N SER A 8 -5.50 3.74 -13.97
CA SER A 8 -4.85 4.65 -14.90
C SER A 8 -3.99 5.62 -14.10
N TYR A 9 -2.80 5.99 -14.57
CA TYR A 9 -1.90 6.86 -13.84
C TYR A 9 -1.00 7.72 -14.73
N THR A 10 -0.49 8.80 -14.15
CA THR A 10 0.61 9.63 -14.68
C THR A 10 1.70 9.70 -13.60
N ILE A 11 2.96 9.55 -13.99
CA ILE A 11 4.12 9.66 -13.09
C ILE A 11 5.19 10.56 -13.67
N GLY A 12 5.82 11.35 -12.83
CA GLY A 12 6.95 12.22 -13.17
C GLY A 12 6.92 13.52 -12.37
N PRO A 13 7.96 14.36 -12.51
CA PRO A 13 8.03 15.65 -11.81
C PRO A 13 6.88 16.60 -12.20
N ASP A 14 6.40 16.49 -13.43
CA ASP A 14 5.37 17.34 -14.02
C ASP A 14 4.01 16.61 -14.12
N ALA A 15 3.81 15.51 -13.38
CA ALA A 15 2.61 14.68 -13.46
C ALA A 15 1.30 15.46 -13.23
N TYR A 16 1.35 16.55 -12.48
CA TYR A 16 0.15 17.36 -12.19
C TYR A 16 -0.27 18.24 -13.38
N ASP A 17 0.59 18.49 -14.35
CA ASP A 17 0.24 19.28 -15.55
C ASP A 17 -0.83 18.57 -16.41
N GLU A 18 -0.95 17.23 -16.26
CA GLU A 18 -1.98 16.42 -16.93
C GLU A 18 -3.37 16.47 -16.25
N ILE A 19 -3.50 17.06 -15.04
CA ILE A 19 -4.78 17.10 -14.31
C ILE A 19 -5.90 17.69 -15.17
N PRO A 20 -5.74 18.84 -15.84
CA PRO A 20 -6.82 19.42 -16.62
C PRO A 20 -7.26 18.56 -17.80
N ALA A 21 -6.32 17.90 -18.46
CA ALA A 21 -6.61 17.03 -19.61
C ALA A 21 -7.37 15.77 -19.17
N VAL A 22 -6.99 15.18 -18.05
CA VAL A 22 -7.59 13.95 -17.53
C VAL A 22 -8.91 14.24 -16.82
N CYS A 23 -8.94 15.25 -15.93
CA CYS A 23 -10.07 15.51 -15.04
C CYS A 23 -11.15 16.40 -15.68
N GLY A 24 -10.80 17.26 -16.62
CA GLY A 24 -11.73 18.29 -17.17
C GLY A 24 -12.98 17.76 -17.87
N LYS A 25 -13.00 16.48 -18.25
CA LYS A 25 -14.18 15.80 -18.80
C LYS A 25 -15.19 15.36 -17.74
N PHE A 26 -14.82 15.39 -16.46
CA PHE A 26 -15.67 14.96 -15.35
C PHE A 26 -16.36 16.13 -14.66
N GLY A 27 -15.93 17.38 -14.91
CA GLY A 27 -16.53 18.58 -14.33
C GLY A 27 -15.58 19.77 -14.30
N LYS A 28 -16.02 20.84 -13.65
CA LYS A 28 -15.30 22.12 -13.52
C LYS A 28 -14.91 22.45 -12.10
N THR A 29 -15.41 21.69 -11.12
CA THR A 29 -15.16 21.91 -9.71
C THR A 29 -14.60 20.66 -9.05
N ALA A 30 -13.63 20.84 -8.15
CA ALA A 30 -13.06 19.76 -7.37
C ALA A 30 -12.88 20.17 -5.92
N VAL A 31 -13.00 19.23 -5.01
CA VAL A 31 -12.65 19.38 -3.60
C VAL A 31 -11.43 18.54 -3.26
N ILE A 32 -10.51 19.08 -2.46
CA ILE A 32 -9.35 18.34 -1.96
C ILE A 32 -9.69 17.73 -0.60
N ILE A 33 -9.43 16.42 -0.45
CA ILE A 33 -9.49 15.72 0.83
C ILE A 33 -8.12 15.11 1.11
N GLY A 34 -7.51 15.45 2.25
CA GLY A 34 -6.15 14.95 2.55
C GLY A 34 -5.67 15.28 3.95
N GLY A 35 -4.50 14.76 4.32
CA GLY A 35 -3.83 15.09 5.58
C GLY A 35 -3.11 16.44 5.51
N ASN A 36 -2.86 17.09 6.66
CA ASN A 36 -2.23 18.42 6.70
C ASN A 36 -0.88 18.46 5.97
N LYS A 37 0.03 17.53 6.28
CA LYS A 37 1.37 17.49 5.67
C LYS A 37 1.28 17.25 4.16
N ALA A 38 0.41 16.33 3.73
CA ALA A 38 0.21 15.97 2.33
C ALA A 38 -0.37 17.15 1.54
N ARG A 39 -1.40 17.80 2.05
CA ARG A 39 -1.99 18.99 1.42
C ARG A 39 -0.97 20.13 1.31
N ASN A 40 -0.22 20.41 2.36
CA ASN A 40 0.83 21.44 2.31
C ASN A 40 1.88 21.17 1.24
N ALA A 41 2.23 19.89 0.99
CA ALA A 41 3.21 19.50 -0.02
C ALA A 41 2.65 19.55 -1.45
N ALA A 42 1.41 19.08 -1.67
CA ALA A 42 0.89 18.84 -3.01
C ALA A 42 -0.14 19.89 -3.48
N GLU A 43 -0.98 20.45 -2.57
CA GLU A 43 -2.08 21.34 -2.94
C GLU A 43 -1.64 22.60 -3.69
N PRO A 44 -0.53 23.30 -3.33
CA PRO A 44 -0.08 24.47 -4.10
C PRO A 44 0.25 24.12 -5.56
N LEU A 45 0.85 22.94 -5.80
CA LEU A 45 1.17 22.45 -7.14
C LEU A 45 -0.09 22.06 -7.91
N ILE A 46 -1.03 21.39 -7.25
CA ILE A 46 -2.33 21.03 -7.84
C ILE A 46 -3.10 22.29 -8.24
N ARG A 47 -3.23 23.27 -7.33
CA ARG A 47 -3.92 24.54 -7.63
C ARG A 47 -3.31 25.28 -8.82
N LYS A 48 -1.98 25.34 -8.90
CA LYS A 48 -1.26 25.93 -10.03
C LYS A 48 -1.60 25.20 -11.33
N ALA A 49 -1.58 23.88 -11.34
CA ALA A 49 -1.81 23.05 -12.52
C ALA A 49 -3.25 23.18 -13.06
N VAL A 50 -4.23 23.42 -12.18
CA VAL A 50 -5.66 23.53 -12.56
C VAL A 50 -6.12 24.96 -12.78
N GLU A 51 -5.26 25.97 -12.60
CA GLU A 51 -5.62 27.38 -12.67
C GLU A 51 -6.36 27.74 -13.98
N GLY A 52 -7.50 28.39 -13.85
CA GLY A 52 -8.34 28.78 -14.98
C GLY A 52 -9.07 27.63 -15.69
N LYS A 53 -8.92 26.38 -15.23
CA LYS A 53 -9.50 25.17 -15.88
C LYS A 53 -10.44 24.39 -14.96
N ILE A 54 -10.03 24.17 -13.70
CA ILE A 54 -10.84 23.50 -12.66
C ILE A 54 -10.75 24.33 -11.39
N SER A 55 -11.90 24.64 -10.80
CA SER A 55 -12.00 25.41 -9.55
C SER A 55 -11.88 24.46 -8.36
N ILE A 56 -10.91 24.70 -7.46
CA ILE A 56 -10.84 24.00 -6.18
C ILE A 56 -11.73 24.73 -5.18
N THR A 57 -12.91 24.17 -4.90
CA THR A 57 -13.95 24.79 -4.09
C THR A 57 -13.68 24.70 -2.59
N GLY A 58 -12.87 23.71 -2.16
CA GLY A 58 -12.50 23.52 -0.76
C GLY A 58 -11.34 22.58 -0.59
N SER A 59 -10.77 22.55 0.63
CA SER A 59 -9.69 21.65 1.01
C SER A 59 -9.86 21.24 2.47
N PHE A 60 -10.10 19.94 2.71
CA PHE A 60 -10.55 19.41 3.97
C PHE A 60 -9.63 18.30 4.49
N LEU A 61 -9.57 18.20 5.82
CA LEU A 61 -8.92 17.07 6.48
C LEU A 61 -9.76 15.81 6.31
N TYR A 62 -9.08 14.68 6.01
CA TYR A 62 -9.77 13.38 5.94
C TYR A 62 -10.19 12.86 7.33
N GLY A 63 -9.73 13.47 8.40
CA GLY A 63 -9.87 13.07 9.79
C GLY A 63 -8.51 12.68 10.39
N ASP A 64 -8.54 11.98 11.49
CA ASP A 64 -7.38 11.40 12.18
C ASP A 64 -7.06 9.98 11.70
N ASP A 65 -8.08 9.24 11.24
CA ASP A 65 -7.95 7.92 10.64
C ASP A 65 -9.01 7.69 9.55
N ALA A 66 -8.86 6.61 8.77
CA ALA A 66 -9.82 6.18 7.77
C ALA A 66 -11.02 5.48 8.46
N THR A 67 -11.97 6.29 8.94
CA THR A 67 -13.17 5.81 9.63
C THR A 67 -14.43 6.15 8.84
N PHE A 68 -15.51 5.39 9.02
CA PHE A 68 -16.80 5.74 8.43
C PHE A 68 -17.28 7.07 8.96
N GLU A 69 -17.09 7.34 10.24
CA GLU A 69 -17.51 8.55 10.94
C GLU A 69 -16.83 9.80 10.39
N ASN A 70 -15.54 9.72 10.04
CA ASN A 70 -14.81 10.83 9.42
C ASN A 70 -15.29 11.08 7.97
N ALA A 71 -15.56 10.02 7.23
CA ALA A 71 -16.12 10.16 5.89
C ALA A 71 -17.55 10.72 5.91
N GLU A 72 -18.39 10.32 6.88
CA GLU A 72 -19.73 10.88 7.07
C GLU A 72 -19.71 12.37 7.35
N LYS A 73 -18.82 12.84 8.23
CA LYS A 73 -18.61 14.27 8.47
C LYS A 73 -18.20 15.05 7.21
N LEU A 74 -17.37 14.44 6.35
CA LEU A 74 -16.99 15.06 5.08
C LEU A 74 -18.19 15.20 4.13
N MET A 75 -19.10 14.23 4.12
CA MET A 75 -20.30 14.27 3.28
C MET A 75 -21.33 15.33 3.73
N GLU A 76 -21.25 15.82 4.98
CA GLU A 76 -22.08 16.90 5.49
C GLU A 76 -21.61 18.30 5.02
N ILE A 77 -20.39 18.41 4.47
CA ILE A 77 -19.80 19.68 4.03
C ILE A 77 -20.35 20.04 2.65
N PRO A 78 -21.01 21.21 2.48
CA PRO A 78 -21.61 21.60 1.20
C PRO A 78 -20.63 21.56 0.03
N GLU A 79 -19.43 22.07 0.18
CA GLU A 79 -18.40 22.08 -0.86
C GLU A 79 -18.00 20.68 -1.31
N VAL A 80 -18.09 19.67 -0.42
CA VAL A 80 -17.76 18.26 -0.74
C VAL A 80 -18.86 17.61 -1.57
N TRP A 81 -20.13 17.81 -1.21
CA TRP A 81 -21.21 17.20 -1.97
C TRP A 81 -21.62 18.02 -3.21
N GLU A 82 -21.32 19.32 -3.29
CA GLU A 82 -21.56 20.16 -4.47
C GLU A 82 -20.48 19.99 -5.55
N ALA A 83 -19.22 19.72 -5.18
CA ALA A 83 -18.13 19.58 -6.16
C ALA A 83 -18.40 18.45 -7.17
N ASP A 84 -17.96 18.62 -8.43
CA ASP A 84 -18.09 17.62 -9.48
C ASP A 84 -17.22 16.39 -9.20
N MET A 85 -16.06 16.55 -8.54
CA MET A 85 -15.11 15.49 -8.31
C MET A 85 -14.32 15.67 -6.99
N ILE A 86 -13.70 14.58 -6.52
CA ILE A 86 -12.88 14.55 -5.32
C ILE A 86 -11.41 14.29 -5.69
N PHE A 87 -10.50 15.10 -5.17
CA PHE A 87 -9.05 14.93 -5.23
C PHE A 87 -8.55 14.44 -3.87
N ALA A 88 -8.18 13.16 -3.80
CA ALA A 88 -7.62 12.52 -2.59
C ALA A 88 -6.12 12.75 -2.53
N VAL A 89 -5.64 13.53 -1.56
CA VAL A 89 -4.24 13.93 -1.45
C VAL A 89 -3.61 13.35 -0.20
N GLY A 90 -2.66 12.41 -0.38
CA GLY A 90 -1.95 11.82 0.75
C GLY A 90 -1.62 10.34 0.63
N GLY A 91 -1.33 9.72 1.76
CA GLY A 91 -1.09 8.28 1.89
C GLY A 91 -2.38 7.47 1.99
N GLY A 92 -2.25 6.19 2.37
CA GLY A 92 -3.34 5.21 2.37
C GLY A 92 -4.61 5.67 3.10
N ARG A 93 -4.48 6.13 4.35
CA ARG A 93 -5.64 6.55 5.16
C ARG A 93 -6.46 7.69 4.52
N ALA A 94 -5.77 8.69 3.96
CA ALA A 94 -6.43 9.79 3.26
C ALA A 94 -7.14 9.30 1.99
N CYS A 95 -6.47 8.43 1.21
CA CYS A 95 -7.06 7.82 0.02
C CYS A 95 -8.28 6.96 0.38
N ASP A 96 -8.21 6.17 1.45
CA ASP A 96 -9.28 5.26 1.87
C ASP A 96 -10.52 6.02 2.34
N THR A 97 -10.36 7.07 3.15
CA THR A 97 -11.46 7.95 3.54
C THR A 97 -12.10 8.62 2.33
N ALA A 98 -11.28 9.22 1.45
CA ALA A 98 -11.79 9.91 0.27
C ALA A 98 -12.47 8.96 -0.73
N LYS A 99 -11.96 7.73 -0.90
CA LYS A 99 -12.61 6.70 -1.73
C LYS A 99 -14.00 6.33 -1.21
N TYR A 100 -14.13 6.12 0.10
CA TYR A 100 -15.43 5.84 0.69
C TYR A 100 -16.39 7.02 0.52
N THR A 101 -15.94 8.25 0.82
CA THR A 101 -16.71 9.47 0.61
C THR A 101 -17.19 9.60 -0.84
N ALA A 102 -16.28 9.41 -1.81
CA ALA A 102 -16.60 9.50 -3.23
C ALA A 102 -17.62 8.46 -3.69
N GLU A 103 -17.52 7.21 -3.19
CA GLU A 103 -18.49 6.15 -3.51
C GLU A 103 -19.88 6.48 -2.98
N LYS A 104 -19.98 6.98 -1.75
CA LYS A 104 -21.26 7.34 -1.14
C LYS A 104 -21.94 8.52 -1.81
N LEU A 105 -21.16 9.45 -2.35
CA LEU A 105 -21.67 10.63 -3.08
C LEU A 105 -21.76 10.40 -4.60
N ASP A 106 -21.45 9.19 -5.08
CA ASP A 106 -21.39 8.85 -6.52
C ASP A 106 -20.53 9.83 -7.33
N LYS A 107 -19.35 10.19 -6.79
CA LYS A 107 -18.43 11.16 -7.40
C LYS A 107 -17.19 10.50 -8.02
N PRO A 108 -16.73 11.06 -9.16
CA PRO A 108 -15.40 10.73 -9.67
C PRO A 108 -14.32 11.07 -8.62
N ILE A 109 -13.37 10.16 -8.44
CA ILE A 109 -12.22 10.37 -7.55
C ILE A 109 -10.91 10.20 -8.32
N PHE A 110 -9.98 11.11 -8.02
CA PHE A 110 -8.61 11.12 -8.49
C PHE A 110 -7.68 11.15 -7.28
N THR A 111 -6.58 10.41 -7.35
CA THR A 111 -5.65 10.28 -6.22
C THR A 111 -4.31 10.92 -6.51
N PHE A 112 -3.75 11.53 -5.49
CA PHE A 112 -2.49 12.26 -5.49
C PHE A 112 -1.63 11.75 -4.34
N PRO A 113 -1.00 10.56 -4.48
CA PRO A 113 -0.14 10.01 -3.43
C PRO A 113 1.05 10.95 -3.20
N THR A 114 1.29 11.28 -1.93
CA THR A 114 2.41 12.15 -1.52
C THR A 114 3.56 11.36 -0.92
N LEU A 115 3.42 10.05 -0.85
CA LEU A 115 4.45 9.10 -0.41
C LEU A 115 4.21 7.75 -1.08
N ALA A 116 5.26 6.96 -1.25
CA ALA A 116 5.19 5.62 -1.80
C ALA A 116 5.38 4.59 -0.67
N SER A 117 4.29 4.26 0.02
CA SER A 117 4.30 3.29 1.12
C SER A 117 3.40 2.09 0.91
N ASN A 118 2.46 2.17 -0.04
CA ASN A 118 1.51 1.11 -0.41
C ASN A 118 0.71 1.50 -1.66
N CYS A 119 -0.20 0.63 -2.08
CA CYS A 119 -1.01 0.79 -3.28
C CYS A 119 -2.42 1.38 -3.08
N ALA A 120 -2.75 1.90 -1.91
CA ALA A 120 -4.12 2.36 -1.61
C ALA A 120 -4.67 3.41 -2.59
N SER A 121 -3.78 4.22 -3.19
CA SER A 121 -4.15 5.25 -4.18
C SER A 121 -4.68 4.68 -5.50
N VAL A 122 -4.45 3.40 -5.81
CA VAL A 122 -4.86 2.77 -7.08
C VAL A 122 -5.76 1.56 -6.91
N THR A 123 -6.11 1.19 -5.66
CA THR A 123 -6.96 0.04 -5.39
C THR A 123 -8.42 0.41 -5.22
N ALA A 124 -9.30 -0.55 -5.52
CA ALA A 124 -10.74 -0.44 -5.29
C ALA A 124 -11.13 -0.70 -3.84
N VAL A 125 -10.22 -1.13 -2.98
CA VAL A 125 -10.45 -1.36 -1.56
C VAL A 125 -10.12 -0.13 -0.73
N SER A 126 -10.89 0.11 0.33
CA SER A 126 -10.55 1.03 1.42
C SER A 126 -10.47 0.24 2.72
N VAL A 127 -9.37 0.38 3.43
CA VAL A 127 -9.20 -0.20 4.77
C VAL A 127 -9.78 0.77 5.78
N ILE A 128 -10.77 0.32 6.53
CA ILE A 128 -11.51 1.15 7.48
C ILE A 128 -11.16 0.73 8.91
N TYR A 129 -11.00 1.71 9.75
CA TYR A 129 -10.65 1.58 11.17
C TYR A 129 -11.78 2.07 12.07
N TYR A 130 -11.74 1.65 13.33
CA TYR A 130 -12.52 2.29 14.39
C TYR A 130 -11.86 3.60 14.84
N PRO A 131 -12.58 4.50 15.56
CA PRO A 131 -11.98 5.72 16.10
C PRO A 131 -10.83 5.52 17.09
N ASP A 132 -10.68 4.32 17.64
CA ASP A 132 -9.55 3.91 18.49
C ASP A 132 -8.35 3.37 17.68
N HIS A 133 -8.37 3.53 16.34
CA HIS A 133 -7.36 3.08 15.38
C HIS A 133 -7.26 1.56 15.20
N THR A 134 -8.16 0.77 15.75
CA THR A 134 -8.22 -0.67 15.49
C THR A 134 -8.88 -0.97 14.14
N TYR A 135 -8.43 -2.05 13.47
CA TYR A 135 -9.01 -2.48 12.20
C TYR A 135 -10.50 -2.83 12.34
N ARG A 136 -11.33 -2.31 11.42
CA ARG A 136 -12.78 -2.55 11.42
C ARG A 136 -13.24 -3.40 10.25
N ALA A 137 -12.92 -3.00 9.02
CA ALA A 137 -13.39 -3.69 7.82
C ALA A 137 -12.63 -3.26 6.57
N ASN A 138 -12.71 -4.08 5.54
CA ASN A 138 -12.41 -3.67 4.17
C ASN A 138 -13.69 -3.28 3.47
N TRP A 139 -13.70 -2.08 2.86
CA TRP A 139 -14.77 -1.59 2.01
C TRP A 139 -14.37 -1.69 0.54
N TYR A 140 -15.21 -2.28 -0.28
CA TYR A 140 -14.92 -2.51 -1.70
C TYR A 140 -15.78 -1.64 -2.58
N ARG A 141 -15.15 -0.92 -3.49
CA ARG A 141 -15.78 -0.18 -4.58
C ARG A 141 -15.87 -1.05 -5.83
N ASN A 142 -16.78 -0.67 -6.72
CA ASN A 142 -16.90 -1.33 -8.03
C ASN A 142 -15.74 -1.05 -8.97
N ARG A 143 -14.93 -0.02 -8.68
CA ARG A 143 -13.80 0.41 -9.50
C ARG A 143 -12.73 1.11 -8.66
N PRO A 144 -11.45 1.07 -9.07
CA PRO A 144 -10.41 1.91 -8.50
C PRO A 144 -10.65 3.40 -8.81
N PRO A 145 -9.87 4.34 -8.24
CA PRO A 145 -9.86 5.73 -8.67
C PRO A 145 -9.72 5.88 -10.19
N PHE A 146 -10.32 6.92 -10.75
CA PHE A 146 -10.30 7.12 -12.20
C PHE A 146 -8.92 7.34 -12.77
N HIS A 147 -8.06 8.03 -11.99
CA HIS A 147 -6.66 8.25 -12.32
C HIS A 147 -5.85 8.60 -11.07
N THR A 148 -4.58 8.23 -11.09
CA THR A 148 -3.62 8.52 -10.03
C THR A 148 -2.49 9.39 -10.59
N PHE A 149 -2.26 10.55 -9.99
CA PHE A 149 -1.18 11.47 -10.37
C PHE A 149 -0.03 11.35 -9.36
N ILE A 150 1.09 10.79 -9.79
CA ILE A 150 2.27 10.56 -8.96
C ILE A 150 3.33 11.61 -9.31
N ASN A 151 3.36 12.70 -8.55
CA ASN A 151 4.43 13.68 -8.69
C ASN A 151 5.66 13.18 -7.93
N THR A 152 6.72 12.84 -8.67
CA THR A 152 7.91 12.21 -8.12
C THR A 152 8.68 13.14 -7.18
N LEU A 153 8.66 14.45 -7.39
CA LEU A 153 9.29 15.41 -6.49
C LEU A 153 8.54 15.50 -5.15
N VAL A 154 7.22 15.41 -5.16
CA VAL A 154 6.42 15.37 -3.92
C VAL A 154 6.76 14.11 -3.12
N VAL A 155 6.92 12.97 -3.79
CA VAL A 155 7.31 11.71 -3.14
C VAL A 155 8.74 11.77 -2.58
N LEU A 156 9.69 12.33 -3.33
CA LEU A 156 11.09 12.54 -2.89
C LEU A 156 11.22 13.42 -1.63
N HIS A 157 10.27 14.34 -1.41
CA HIS A 157 10.27 15.19 -0.23
C HIS A 157 9.43 14.61 0.95
N SER A 158 8.95 13.37 0.81
CA SER A 158 8.24 12.69 1.90
C SER A 158 9.23 12.11 2.95
N PRO A 159 8.77 11.77 4.16
CA PRO A 159 9.66 11.11 5.11
C PRO A 159 10.17 9.76 4.55
N ARG A 160 11.49 9.58 4.57
CA ARG A 160 12.21 8.45 3.97
C ARG A 160 11.71 7.09 4.43
N GLU A 161 11.35 7.00 5.70
CA GLU A 161 10.89 5.75 6.31
C GLU A 161 9.66 5.14 5.62
N TYR A 162 8.80 5.96 5.02
CA TYR A 162 7.63 5.47 4.28
C TYR A 162 8.00 4.83 2.94
N PHE A 163 8.98 5.41 2.22
CA PHE A 163 9.47 4.82 0.98
C PHE A 163 10.22 3.51 1.26
N TRP A 164 11.09 3.52 2.27
CA TRP A 164 11.82 2.35 2.72
C TRP A 164 10.88 1.20 3.16
N ALA A 165 9.88 1.50 4.00
CA ALA A 165 8.90 0.52 4.42
C ALA A 165 8.00 0.08 3.25
N GLY A 166 7.73 0.98 2.29
CA GLY A 166 6.96 0.67 1.09
C GLY A 166 7.63 -0.38 0.20
N ILE A 167 8.95 -0.40 0.12
CA ILE A 167 9.70 -1.47 -0.55
C ILE A 167 9.45 -2.81 0.17
N GLY A 168 9.52 -2.81 1.51
CA GLY A 168 9.27 -4.01 2.32
C GLY A 168 7.85 -4.56 2.13
N ASP A 169 6.84 -3.68 2.07
CA ASP A 169 5.45 -4.05 1.80
C ASP A 169 5.28 -4.64 0.39
N ALA A 170 5.87 -3.97 -0.61
CA ALA A 170 5.76 -4.38 -2.01
C ALA A 170 6.43 -5.73 -2.30
N LEU A 171 7.53 -6.06 -1.62
CA LEU A 171 8.20 -7.37 -1.72
C LEU A 171 7.28 -8.53 -1.33
N SER A 172 6.38 -8.33 -0.35
CA SER A 172 5.46 -9.38 0.06
C SER A 172 4.47 -9.80 -1.03
N LYS A 173 4.14 -8.87 -1.93
CA LYS A 173 3.07 -9.04 -2.92
C LYS A 173 3.27 -10.24 -3.82
N GLU A 174 4.48 -10.44 -4.33
CA GLU A 174 4.78 -11.61 -5.13
C GLU A 174 4.60 -12.90 -4.34
N TYR A 175 5.30 -12.99 -3.22
CA TYR A 175 5.41 -14.24 -2.47
C TYR A 175 4.08 -14.66 -1.85
N GLU A 176 3.31 -13.74 -1.31
CA GLU A 176 2.01 -14.06 -0.73
C GLU A 176 0.96 -14.44 -1.77
N VAL A 177 0.91 -13.72 -2.91
CA VAL A 177 -0.02 -14.05 -4.01
C VAL A 177 0.30 -15.40 -4.61
N LEU A 178 1.59 -15.69 -4.88
CA LEU A 178 2.02 -16.98 -5.43
C LEU A 178 1.79 -18.13 -4.43
N PHE A 179 1.98 -17.87 -3.14
CA PHE A 179 1.76 -18.86 -2.10
C PHE A 179 0.26 -19.19 -1.98
N ASN A 180 -0.60 -18.19 -1.78
CA ASN A 180 -2.02 -18.40 -1.54
C ASN A 180 -2.78 -18.93 -2.77
N SER A 181 -2.34 -18.62 -3.99
CA SER A 181 -2.99 -19.10 -5.22
C SER A 181 -2.57 -20.51 -5.65
N ARG A 182 -1.61 -21.11 -4.94
CA ARG A 182 -1.04 -22.43 -5.28
C ARG A 182 -2.09 -23.53 -5.20
N GLY A 183 -2.31 -24.21 -6.30
CA GLY A 183 -3.27 -25.32 -6.40
C GLY A 183 -4.70 -24.90 -6.74
N ASP A 184 -5.01 -23.62 -6.77
CA ASP A 184 -6.34 -23.13 -7.11
C ASP A 184 -6.59 -23.12 -8.63
N ARG A 185 -7.85 -23.30 -8.99
CA ARG A 185 -8.30 -23.10 -10.37
C ARG A 185 -8.58 -21.61 -10.59
N LEU A 186 -7.64 -20.93 -11.21
CA LEU A 186 -7.72 -19.48 -11.44
C LEU A 186 -8.66 -19.13 -12.61
N THR A 187 -9.41 -18.06 -12.45
CA THR A 187 -10.10 -17.35 -13.55
C THR A 187 -9.07 -16.63 -14.44
N PHE A 188 -9.52 -16.07 -15.58
CA PHE A 188 -8.66 -15.29 -16.46
C PHE A 188 -7.98 -14.12 -15.72
N LEU A 189 -8.77 -13.34 -14.95
CA LEU A 189 -8.25 -12.17 -14.26
C LEU A 189 -7.27 -12.55 -13.12
N GLU A 190 -7.60 -13.58 -12.35
CA GLU A 190 -6.71 -14.13 -11.32
C GLU A 190 -5.40 -14.65 -11.92
N THR A 191 -5.48 -15.35 -13.06
CA THR A 191 -4.29 -15.80 -13.79
C THR A 191 -3.39 -14.62 -14.20
N LEU A 192 -4.01 -13.53 -14.69
CA LEU A 192 -3.27 -12.30 -15.03
C LEU A 192 -2.60 -11.71 -13.78
N GLY A 193 -3.35 -11.55 -12.68
CA GLY A 193 -2.84 -11.01 -11.42
C GLY A 193 -1.70 -11.83 -10.82
N VAL A 194 -1.83 -13.16 -10.81
CA VAL A 194 -0.79 -14.08 -10.32
C VAL A 194 0.48 -14.01 -11.18
N ARG A 195 0.34 -13.89 -12.52
CA ARG A 195 1.50 -13.71 -13.40
C ARG A 195 2.18 -12.36 -13.23
N LEU A 196 1.40 -11.28 -13.01
CA LEU A 196 1.97 -9.96 -12.70
C LEU A 196 2.69 -10.00 -11.34
N ALA A 197 2.14 -10.71 -10.35
CA ALA A 197 2.78 -10.85 -9.04
C ALA A 197 4.19 -11.48 -9.17
N GLY A 198 4.35 -12.52 -9.98
CA GLY A 198 5.63 -13.21 -10.20
C GLY A 198 6.73 -12.38 -10.87
N SER A 199 6.57 -11.07 -11.00
CA SER A 199 7.58 -10.15 -11.52
C SER A 199 7.82 -8.94 -10.61
N CYS A 200 7.21 -8.91 -9.42
CA CYS A 200 7.30 -7.73 -8.55
C CYS A 200 8.63 -7.65 -7.80
N SER A 201 9.14 -8.77 -7.28
CA SER A 201 10.31 -8.76 -6.39
C SER A 201 11.61 -8.47 -7.14
N ASP A 202 11.77 -8.98 -8.37
CA ASP A 202 13.01 -8.82 -9.15
C ASP A 202 13.44 -7.35 -9.27
N GLY A 203 12.55 -6.51 -9.77
CA GLY A 203 12.85 -5.09 -9.92
C GLY A 203 13.09 -4.34 -8.61
N LEU A 204 12.42 -4.75 -7.52
CA LEU A 204 12.63 -4.17 -6.19
C LEU A 204 13.99 -4.56 -5.62
N LEU A 205 14.39 -5.84 -5.76
CA LEU A 205 15.67 -6.34 -5.26
C LEU A 205 16.85 -5.79 -6.07
N ASP A 206 16.67 -5.59 -7.38
CA ASP A 206 17.73 -5.11 -8.27
C ASP A 206 17.92 -3.59 -8.18
N MET A 207 16.85 -2.81 -8.02
CA MET A 207 16.88 -1.34 -8.09
C MET A 207 16.67 -0.65 -6.73
N GLY A 208 16.15 -1.37 -5.72
CA GLY A 208 15.72 -0.76 -4.46
C GLY A 208 16.86 -0.12 -3.66
N GLU A 209 18.07 -0.70 -3.65
CA GLU A 209 19.24 -0.11 -2.98
C GLU A 209 19.62 1.24 -3.62
N LYS A 210 19.68 1.27 -4.97
CA LYS A 210 19.96 2.49 -5.72
C LYS A 210 18.85 3.52 -5.56
N ALA A 211 17.57 3.10 -5.62
CA ALA A 211 16.43 3.97 -5.43
C ALA A 211 16.40 4.64 -4.03
N LEU A 212 16.82 3.92 -2.98
CA LEU A 212 16.96 4.48 -1.63
C LEU A 212 18.09 5.51 -1.56
N SER A 213 19.24 5.25 -2.20
CA SER A 213 20.33 6.21 -2.31
C SER A 213 19.88 7.48 -3.05
N ASP A 214 19.18 7.31 -4.19
CA ASP A 214 18.67 8.43 -4.97
C ASP A 214 17.62 9.24 -4.20
N PHE A 215 16.77 8.56 -3.42
CA PHE A 215 15.85 9.23 -2.51
C PHE A 215 16.60 10.10 -1.49
N ASP A 216 17.64 9.57 -0.86
CA ASP A 216 18.45 10.29 0.14
C ASP A 216 19.21 11.49 -0.48
N GLU A 217 19.57 11.39 -1.76
CA GLU A 217 20.24 12.46 -2.53
C GLU A 217 19.24 13.44 -3.21
N GLY A 218 17.93 13.15 -3.15
CA GLY A 218 16.90 13.96 -3.81
C GLY A 218 16.91 13.84 -5.34
N ILE A 219 17.36 12.71 -5.88
CA ILE A 219 17.50 12.46 -7.32
C ILE A 219 16.27 11.72 -7.85
N ASP A 220 15.57 12.32 -8.80
CA ASP A 220 14.45 11.71 -9.52
C ASP A 220 14.98 10.84 -10.68
N SER A 221 15.59 9.69 -10.33
CA SER A 221 16.17 8.72 -11.27
C SER A 221 15.14 7.77 -11.88
N GLU A 222 15.55 7.00 -12.88
CA GLU A 222 14.73 5.91 -13.45
C GLU A 222 14.51 4.81 -12.42
N GLU A 223 15.52 4.45 -11.62
CA GLU A 223 15.44 3.44 -10.58
C GLU A 223 14.48 3.87 -9.47
N PHE A 224 14.55 5.13 -9.02
CA PHE A 224 13.60 5.67 -8.05
C PHE A 224 12.16 5.60 -8.59
N ARG A 225 11.92 6.09 -9.82
CA ARG A 225 10.59 6.04 -10.46
C ARG A 225 10.09 4.62 -10.63
N PHE A 226 10.96 3.70 -11.02
CA PHE A 226 10.62 2.28 -11.16
C PHE A 226 10.13 1.69 -9.83
N VAL A 227 10.86 1.92 -8.74
CA VAL A 227 10.51 1.43 -7.40
C VAL A 227 9.20 2.07 -6.92
N VAL A 228 9.00 3.39 -7.12
CA VAL A 228 7.73 4.05 -6.82
C VAL A 228 6.56 3.43 -7.61
N GLN A 229 6.75 3.16 -8.90
CA GLN A 229 5.73 2.49 -9.73
C GLN A 229 5.47 1.06 -9.25
N ASN A 230 6.50 0.33 -8.84
CA ASN A 230 6.32 -1.01 -8.32
C ASN A 230 5.50 -1.00 -7.03
N ILE A 231 5.85 -0.13 -6.06
CA ILE A 231 5.12 0.00 -4.79
C ILE A 231 3.66 0.40 -5.00
N ILE A 232 3.38 1.34 -5.90
CA ILE A 232 2.03 1.89 -6.04
C ILE A 232 1.24 1.15 -7.12
N ILE A 233 1.81 1.00 -8.31
CA ILE A 233 1.06 0.57 -9.50
C ILE A 233 1.07 -0.95 -9.62
N SER A 234 2.25 -1.61 -9.58
CA SER A 234 2.32 -3.06 -9.76
C SER A 234 1.51 -3.78 -8.68
N THR A 235 1.76 -3.47 -7.40
CA THR A 235 1.04 -4.07 -6.28
C THR A 235 -0.46 -3.76 -6.32
N GLY A 236 -0.83 -2.56 -6.76
CA GLY A 236 -2.24 -2.16 -6.91
C GLY A 236 -2.95 -2.83 -8.08
N LEU A 237 -2.29 -3.00 -9.24
CA LEU A 237 -2.82 -3.78 -10.36
C LEU A 237 -3.10 -5.22 -9.94
N ILE A 238 -2.13 -5.85 -9.28
CA ILE A 238 -2.28 -7.21 -8.76
C ILE A 238 -3.47 -7.28 -7.80
N SER A 239 -3.55 -6.36 -6.83
CA SER A 239 -4.64 -6.30 -5.85
C SER A 239 -6.03 -6.15 -6.48
N ASN A 240 -6.14 -5.47 -7.62
CA ASN A 240 -7.40 -5.36 -8.36
C ASN A 240 -7.72 -6.59 -9.23
N CYS A 241 -6.72 -7.43 -9.52
CA CYS A 241 -6.88 -8.62 -10.37
C CYS A 241 -7.13 -9.90 -9.59
N VAL A 242 -6.64 -10.00 -8.34
CA VAL A 242 -6.78 -11.20 -7.53
C VAL A 242 -7.84 -11.03 -6.43
N PRO A 243 -8.45 -12.11 -5.93
CA PRO A 243 -9.33 -12.04 -4.77
C PRO A 243 -8.56 -11.61 -3.52
N VAL A 244 -9.30 -11.05 -2.56
CA VAL A 244 -8.73 -10.54 -1.29
C VAL A 244 -7.87 -11.56 -0.57
N ILE A 245 -8.31 -12.81 -0.58
CA ILE A 245 -7.61 -13.94 0.08
C ILE A 245 -6.21 -14.25 -0.48
N TYR A 246 -5.85 -13.68 -1.65
CA TYR A 246 -4.49 -13.82 -2.18
C TYR A 246 -3.61 -12.60 -1.85
N ASN A 247 -4.20 -11.48 -1.45
CA ASN A 247 -3.47 -10.22 -1.24
C ASN A 247 -2.62 -10.17 0.02
N SER A 248 -2.88 -11.06 0.97
CA SER A 248 -2.16 -11.18 2.24
C SER A 248 -2.10 -12.65 2.68
N SER A 249 -1.03 -13.02 3.36
CA SER A 249 -0.78 -14.36 3.89
C SER A 249 -0.04 -14.28 5.23
N LEU A 250 0.92 -15.18 5.47
CA LEU A 250 1.68 -15.25 6.72
C LEU A 250 2.46 -13.95 7.02
N ALA A 251 2.98 -13.26 6.01
CA ALA A 251 3.70 -12.01 6.22
C ALA A 251 2.81 -10.93 6.87
N HIS A 252 1.62 -10.74 6.32
CA HIS A 252 0.64 -9.81 6.87
C HIS A 252 0.02 -10.33 8.18
N ALA A 253 -0.17 -11.65 8.34
CA ALA A 253 -0.60 -12.24 9.61
C ALA A 253 0.38 -11.94 10.75
N ILE A 254 1.69 -11.98 10.48
CA ILE A 254 2.73 -11.59 11.44
C ILE A 254 2.59 -10.10 11.79
N TYR A 255 2.43 -9.21 10.81
CA TYR A 255 2.18 -7.78 11.09
C TYR A 255 0.91 -7.57 11.92
N ASN A 256 -0.21 -8.16 11.53
CA ASN A 256 -1.49 -8.03 12.24
C ASN A 256 -1.43 -8.59 13.68
N SER A 257 -0.48 -9.45 13.96
CA SER A 257 -0.22 -10.03 15.28
C SER A 257 0.80 -9.25 16.09
N HIS A 258 1.73 -8.56 15.42
CA HIS A 258 2.76 -7.73 16.03
C HIS A 258 2.16 -6.67 16.97
N THR A 259 1.03 -6.07 16.58
CA THR A 259 0.32 -5.07 17.41
C THR A 259 -0.30 -5.64 18.69
N GLN A 260 -0.41 -6.97 18.80
CA GLN A 260 -1.01 -7.68 19.95
C GLN A 260 0.04 -8.28 20.91
N VAL A 261 1.33 -8.17 20.54
CA VAL A 261 2.45 -8.69 21.33
C VAL A 261 3.26 -7.52 21.86
N PRO A 262 3.82 -7.63 23.09
CA PRO A 262 4.74 -6.61 23.59
C PRO A 262 5.91 -6.40 22.62
N HIS A 263 6.15 -5.17 22.22
CA HIS A 263 7.25 -4.81 21.33
C HIS A 263 7.85 -3.46 21.71
N LYS A 264 9.11 -3.25 21.35
CA LYS A 264 9.86 -2.01 21.59
C LYS A 264 9.82 -1.15 20.33
N GLY A 265 9.64 0.16 20.52
CA GLY A 265 9.66 1.12 19.41
C GLY A 265 8.38 1.17 18.60
N HIS A 266 8.43 1.95 17.53
CA HIS A 266 7.34 2.09 16.55
C HIS A 266 7.82 1.53 15.21
N HIS A 267 7.08 0.59 14.65
CA HIS A 267 7.43 -0.08 13.42
C HIS A 267 6.35 0.18 12.36
N LEU A 268 6.80 0.58 11.17
CA LEU A 268 5.90 0.78 10.03
C LEU A 268 5.41 -0.57 9.49
N HIS A 269 4.20 -0.57 8.96
CA HIS A 269 3.53 -1.74 8.40
C HIS A 269 4.46 -2.55 7.48
N GLY A 270 4.96 -1.93 6.42
CA GLY A 270 5.77 -2.63 5.42
C GLY A 270 7.12 -3.13 5.95
N ALA A 271 7.67 -2.52 7.01
CA ALA A 271 8.87 -3.02 7.66
C ALA A 271 8.62 -4.36 8.36
N VAL A 272 7.54 -4.47 9.12
CA VAL A 272 7.16 -5.74 9.77
C VAL A 272 6.74 -6.80 8.75
N VAL A 273 6.01 -6.40 7.70
CA VAL A 273 5.63 -7.28 6.58
C VAL A 273 6.87 -7.83 5.87
N CYS A 274 7.93 -7.03 5.71
CA CYS A 274 9.21 -7.48 5.15
C CYS A 274 9.81 -8.66 5.93
N TYR A 275 9.90 -8.53 7.26
CA TYR A 275 10.33 -9.64 8.12
C TYR A 275 9.40 -10.86 7.98
N GLY A 276 8.09 -10.63 8.01
CA GLY A 276 7.09 -11.69 7.80
C GLY A 276 7.24 -12.42 6.47
N THR A 277 7.66 -11.71 5.41
CA THR A 277 7.94 -12.32 4.10
C THR A 277 9.15 -13.27 4.16
N LEU A 278 10.21 -12.89 4.85
CA LEU A 278 11.36 -13.79 5.10
C LEU A 278 10.93 -15.04 5.88
N VAL A 279 10.06 -14.88 6.88
CA VAL A 279 9.49 -16.02 7.63
C VAL A 279 8.69 -16.93 6.70
N LEU A 280 7.83 -16.37 5.84
CA LEU A 280 7.06 -17.14 4.85
C LEU A 280 7.97 -17.92 3.90
N LEU A 281 8.97 -17.28 3.31
CA LEU A 281 9.91 -17.92 2.39
C LEU A 281 10.70 -19.06 3.07
N THR A 282 11.10 -18.85 4.32
CA THR A 282 11.82 -19.85 5.12
C THR A 282 10.92 -21.05 5.41
N LEU A 283 9.69 -20.80 5.87
CA LEU A 283 8.69 -21.81 6.17
C LEU A 283 8.35 -22.66 4.93
N ASP A 284 8.15 -21.99 3.78
CA ASP A 284 7.79 -22.63 2.52
C ASP A 284 9.00 -23.29 1.81
N GLY A 285 10.19 -23.20 2.38
CA GLY A 285 11.41 -23.84 1.85
C GLY A 285 11.97 -23.18 0.58
N GLN A 286 11.58 -21.94 0.28
CA GLN A 286 12.05 -21.16 -0.87
C GLN A 286 13.42 -20.52 -0.57
N LYS A 287 14.46 -21.34 -0.41
CA LYS A 287 15.77 -20.91 0.08
C LYS A 287 16.45 -19.88 -0.82
N GLU A 288 16.39 -20.04 -2.13
CA GLU A 288 17.05 -19.13 -3.09
C GLU A 288 16.42 -17.73 -2.99
N GLU A 289 15.10 -17.62 -2.99
CA GLU A 289 14.37 -16.36 -2.85
C GLU A 289 14.57 -15.72 -1.47
N ARG A 290 14.54 -16.54 -0.42
CA ARG A 290 14.85 -16.08 0.94
C ARG A 290 16.25 -15.49 1.02
N ASP A 291 17.26 -16.18 0.53
CA ASP A 291 18.66 -15.75 0.64
C ASP A 291 18.90 -14.48 -0.19
N ARG A 292 18.27 -14.37 -1.36
CA ARG A 292 18.28 -13.18 -2.20
C ARG A 292 17.63 -11.99 -1.47
N MET A 293 16.44 -12.17 -0.91
CA MET A 293 15.75 -11.15 -0.14
C MET A 293 16.51 -10.78 1.13
N LEU A 294 17.09 -11.75 1.85
CA LEU A 294 17.89 -11.52 3.06
C LEU A 294 19.14 -10.68 2.76
N ALA A 295 19.81 -10.96 1.64
CA ALA A 295 20.96 -10.14 1.21
C ALA A 295 20.54 -8.68 0.95
N PHE A 296 19.39 -8.46 0.34
CA PHE A 296 18.82 -7.12 0.11
C PHE A 296 18.44 -6.43 1.43
N THR A 297 17.74 -7.11 2.33
CA THR A 297 17.32 -6.53 3.61
C THR A 297 18.52 -6.11 4.47
N LYS A 298 19.59 -6.90 4.48
CA LYS A 298 20.85 -6.55 5.17
C LYS A 298 21.52 -5.27 4.61
N LYS A 299 21.48 -5.08 3.30
CA LYS A 299 22.04 -3.88 2.64
C LYS A 299 21.20 -2.63 2.87
N THR A 300 19.88 -2.77 2.90
CA THR A 300 18.92 -1.67 3.00
C THR A 300 18.47 -1.39 4.44
N ALA A 301 18.99 -2.15 5.41
CA ALA A 301 18.56 -2.14 6.81
C ALA A 301 17.04 -2.39 7.00
N LEU A 302 16.42 -3.12 6.07
CA LEU A 302 15.06 -3.63 6.28
C LEU A 302 15.09 -4.77 7.31
N PRO A 303 14.02 -4.93 8.12
CA PRO A 303 13.97 -5.94 9.16
C PRO A 303 14.17 -7.37 8.62
N HIS A 304 15.06 -8.11 9.27
CA HIS A 304 15.34 -9.50 8.97
C HIS A 304 15.46 -10.39 10.21
N ARG A 305 15.37 -9.78 11.42
CA ARG A 305 15.36 -10.46 12.72
C ARG A 305 14.20 -9.98 13.58
N LEU A 306 13.88 -10.74 14.62
CA LEU A 306 12.85 -10.36 15.61
C LEU A 306 13.17 -9.02 16.31
N GLU A 307 14.44 -8.80 16.63
CA GLU A 307 14.87 -7.56 17.28
C GLU A 307 14.64 -6.32 16.42
N ASP A 308 14.73 -6.44 15.08
CA ASP A 308 14.52 -5.34 14.14
C ASP A 308 13.05 -4.88 14.10
N ILE A 309 12.12 -5.74 14.52
CA ILE A 309 10.70 -5.43 14.69
C ILE A 309 10.33 -5.25 16.17
N GLY A 310 11.33 -5.09 17.05
CA GLY A 310 11.16 -4.82 18.47
C GLY A 310 10.64 -5.98 19.30
N ILE A 311 10.60 -7.21 18.79
CA ILE A 311 10.10 -8.41 19.49
C ILE A 311 11.23 -9.13 20.20
N ASP A 312 11.07 -9.34 21.51
CA ASP A 312 11.97 -10.22 22.27
C ASP A 312 11.69 -11.70 21.91
N ARG A 313 12.74 -12.52 21.80
CA ARG A 313 12.62 -13.95 21.42
C ARG A 313 11.62 -14.75 22.29
N LYS A 314 11.48 -14.38 23.57
CA LYS A 314 10.51 -15.00 24.49
C LYS A 314 9.04 -14.79 24.06
N ASP A 315 8.77 -13.73 23.31
CA ASP A 315 7.43 -13.35 22.85
C ASP A 315 7.11 -13.90 21.44
N ALA A 316 8.10 -14.47 20.73
CA ALA A 316 7.90 -15.12 19.43
C ALA A 316 6.81 -16.22 19.45
N PRO A 317 6.66 -17.05 20.52
CA PRO A 317 5.57 -18.02 20.59
C PRO A 317 4.17 -17.38 20.63
N ALA A 318 4.01 -16.20 21.21
CA ALA A 318 2.75 -15.47 21.20
C ALA A 318 2.49 -14.87 19.80
N LEU A 319 3.50 -14.26 19.17
CA LEU A 319 3.43 -13.73 17.81
C LEU A 319 2.99 -14.81 16.81
N ALA A 320 3.65 -15.98 16.82
CA ALA A 320 3.32 -17.11 15.96
C ALA A 320 1.90 -17.67 16.23
N GLY A 321 1.48 -17.71 17.51
CA GLY A 321 0.14 -18.14 17.89
C GLY A 321 -0.93 -17.22 17.34
N TYR A 322 -0.79 -15.92 17.56
CA TYR A 322 -1.75 -14.94 17.03
C TYR A 322 -1.78 -14.86 15.51
N ALA A 323 -0.63 -15.10 14.83
CA ALA A 323 -0.59 -15.12 13.37
C ALA A 323 -1.50 -16.21 12.78
N LEU A 324 -1.59 -17.38 13.41
CA LEU A 324 -2.46 -18.47 12.98
C LEU A 324 -3.96 -18.18 13.14
N GLU A 325 -4.32 -17.22 14.00
CA GLU A 325 -5.71 -16.81 14.22
C GLU A 325 -6.19 -15.80 13.15
N LYS A 326 -5.26 -15.20 12.40
CA LYS A 326 -5.61 -14.16 11.43
C LYS A 326 -6.31 -14.74 10.19
N PRO A 327 -7.22 -13.94 9.58
CA PRO A 327 -7.89 -14.35 8.36
C PRO A 327 -6.91 -14.56 7.19
N ASP A 328 -5.75 -13.91 7.22
CA ASP A 328 -4.72 -13.93 6.20
C ASP A 328 -4.17 -15.35 5.92
N VAL A 329 -4.19 -16.23 6.92
CA VAL A 329 -3.72 -17.63 6.80
C VAL A 329 -4.84 -18.65 6.69
N LYS A 330 -6.08 -18.21 6.40
CA LYS A 330 -7.21 -19.14 6.23
C LYS A 330 -7.28 -19.77 4.84
N HIS A 331 -6.63 -19.15 3.86
CA HIS A 331 -6.53 -19.67 2.50
C HIS A 331 -5.05 -19.81 2.12
N VAL A 332 -4.47 -20.94 2.45
CA VAL A 332 -3.06 -21.29 2.21
C VAL A 332 -2.98 -22.69 1.61
N PRO A 333 -1.92 -23.02 0.84
CA PRO A 333 -1.85 -24.28 0.10
C PRO A 333 -1.70 -25.53 0.99
N TYR A 334 -1.34 -25.36 2.24
CA TYR A 334 -1.23 -26.42 3.26
C TYR A 334 -1.39 -25.84 4.67
N GLU A 335 -1.73 -26.68 5.63
CA GLU A 335 -1.86 -26.28 7.03
C GLU A 335 -0.52 -25.80 7.58
N ILE A 336 -0.48 -24.54 8.08
CA ILE A 336 0.68 -23.97 8.76
C ILE A 336 0.54 -24.20 10.26
N ARG A 337 1.58 -24.75 10.89
CA ARG A 337 1.61 -25.00 12.33
C ARG A 337 2.52 -24.01 13.05
N LYS A 338 2.21 -23.79 14.32
CA LYS A 338 2.95 -22.86 15.18
C LYS A 338 4.44 -23.21 15.29
N ASP A 339 4.75 -24.50 15.44
CA ASP A 339 6.12 -24.99 15.53
C ASP A 339 6.92 -24.76 14.23
N GLU A 340 6.27 -24.77 13.08
CA GLU A 340 6.88 -24.48 11.78
C GLU A 340 7.22 -22.99 11.64
N ILE A 341 6.33 -22.09 12.09
CA ILE A 341 6.60 -20.65 12.13
C ILE A 341 7.80 -20.36 13.06
N LEU A 342 7.80 -20.95 14.26
CA LEU A 342 8.89 -20.76 15.22
C LEU A 342 10.22 -21.30 14.68
N LYS A 343 10.22 -22.44 14.01
CA LYS A 343 11.40 -22.99 13.37
C LYS A 343 11.94 -22.08 12.27
N ALA A 344 11.04 -21.49 11.46
CA ALA A 344 11.44 -20.53 10.41
C ALA A 344 12.04 -19.26 11.02
N MET A 345 11.44 -18.72 12.10
CA MET A 345 12.00 -17.59 12.84
C MET A 345 13.38 -17.91 13.42
N ASP A 346 13.54 -19.08 14.07
CA ASP A 346 14.82 -19.53 14.63
C ASP A 346 15.91 -19.74 13.57
N GLU A 347 15.55 -20.23 12.38
CA GLU A 347 16.48 -20.35 11.25
C GLU A 347 16.97 -18.97 10.79
N LEU A 348 16.07 -17.98 10.66
CA LEU A 348 16.43 -16.61 10.29
C LEU A 348 17.37 -15.95 11.29
N GLU A 349 17.17 -16.17 12.60
CA GLU A 349 18.07 -15.65 13.63
C GLU A 349 19.51 -16.20 13.53
N GLY A 350 19.69 -17.36 12.88
CA GLY A 350 20.99 -18.00 12.63
C GLY A 350 21.69 -17.56 11.35
N LEU A 351 21.01 -16.84 10.48
CA LEU A 351 21.53 -16.36 9.19
C LEU A 351 22.01 -14.93 9.27
#